data_0a729d4feaf1a6d0a33211c6bd79afa5
#
_entry.id   0a729d4feaf1a6d0a33211c6bd79afa5
#
_cell.length_a   1.000
_cell.length_b   1.000
_cell.length_c   1.000
_cell.angle_alpha   90.00
_cell.angle_beta   90.00
_cell.angle_gamma   90.00
#
_symmetry.space_group_name_H-M   'P 1'
#
loop_
_entity.id
_entity.type
_entity.pdbx_description
1 polymer ?
#
loop_
_entity_poly.entity_id
_entity_poly.type
_entity_poly.pdbx_seq_one_letter_code
_entity_poly.pdbx_strand_id
1 'polypeptide(L)'
;MTFFNPSEPVLRSKQEQLNVQDLEGLLRLRWQIGNFTLFSGFYTRIDQTFLLWGLVTAGIFFTAQFFPISWTFQAILWSTLTLIGTAGMAVLTLFWVRVERVSWILYCWAILMITGLVLTDCSIFAGWGGVLLHLCDLWLGLSAIGYFCTGLGLRSRIFLLIGLTHLFSIPLLTFVAPWQYLTTGIIMAGCLLLLSELQWDMRSPIDNTMLSEEQKQFNRIQQQMRQLTATLGK
;
A
#
# COMPACT_ATOMS: atom_id res chain seq x y z
N MET A 1 -2.47 22.01 -18.12
CA MET A 1 -1.79 20.82 -17.55
C MET A 1 -2.87 19.89 -17.02
N THR A 2 -2.89 18.65 -17.46
CA THR A 2 -3.81 17.63 -16.92
C THR A 2 -3.43 17.27 -15.49
N PHE A 3 -4.41 17.00 -14.62
CA PHE A 3 -4.15 16.65 -13.21
C PHE A 3 -3.35 15.36 -13.07
N PHE A 4 -3.64 14.37 -13.88
CA PHE A 4 -2.90 13.12 -14.01
C PHE A 4 -1.95 13.17 -15.20
N ASN A 5 -0.90 12.34 -15.17
CA ASN A 5 0.01 12.18 -16.31
C ASN A 5 -0.51 11.09 -17.26
N PRO A 6 -1.17 11.43 -18.39
CA PRO A 6 -1.73 10.45 -19.30
C PRO A 6 -0.68 9.72 -20.13
N SER A 7 0.56 10.23 -20.19
CA SER A 7 1.64 9.63 -20.99
C SER A 7 2.26 8.40 -20.31
N GLU A 8 2.10 8.25 -19.01
CA GLU A 8 2.57 7.09 -18.28
C GLU A 8 1.49 6.00 -18.19
N PRO A 9 1.85 4.72 -18.34
CA PRO A 9 0.92 3.62 -18.08
C PRO A 9 0.54 3.59 -16.59
N VAL A 10 -0.68 3.14 -16.30
CA VAL A 10 -1.21 3.06 -14.92
C VAL A 10 -0.38 2.11 -14.06
N LEU A 11 0.02 0.97 -14.66
CA LEU A 11 0.92 -0.02 -14.08
C LEU A 11 1.94 -0.45 -15.14
N ARG A 12 3.16 -0.74 -14.69
CA ARG A 12 4.26 -1.26 -15.53
C ARG A 12 5.19 -2.14 -14.72
N SER A 13 6.04 -2.89 -15.38
CA SER A 13 7.16 -3.58 -14.73
C SER A 13 8.10 -2.58 -14.09
N LYS A 14 8.72 -2.96 -12.96
CA LYS A 14 9.67 -2.12 -12.24
C LYS A 14 10.86 -1.77 -13.14
N GLN A 15 11.24 -0.49 -13.14
CA GLN A 15 12.39 0.04 -13.87
C GLN A 15 13.54 0.26 -12.91
N GLU A 16 14.76 -0.01 -13.37
CA GLU A 16 15.98 0.15 -12.56
C GLU A 16 16.40 1.62 -12.33
N GLN A 17 15.85 2.55 -13.13
CA GLN A 17 16.12 3.98 -13.03
C GLN A 17 15.36 4.58 -11.83
N LEU A 18 15.92 4.42 -10.63
CA LEU A 18 15.34 4.88 -9.37
C LEU A 18 15.84 6.27 -9.00
N ASN A 19 15.00 7.06 -8.34
CA ASN A 19 15.41 8.34 -7.75
C ASN A 19 16.18 8.09 -6.43
N VAL A 20 16.86 9.11 -5.92
CA VAL A 20 17.63 9.02 -4.66
C VAL A 20 16.76 8.55 -3.50
N GLN A 21 15.53 9.07 -3.38
CA GLN A 21 14.60 8.68 -2.31
C GLN A 21 14.14 7.22 -2.40
N ASP A 22 14.17 6.61 -3.59
CA ASP A 22 13.81 5.22 -3.82
C ASP A 22 15.00 4.27 -3.57
N LEU A 23 16.22 4.79 -3.66
CA LEU A 23 17.46 4.04 -3.39
C LEU A 23 17.73 3.87 -1.90
N GLU A 24 17.17 4.75 -1.06
CA GLU A 24 17.38 4.65 0.38
C GLU A 24 16.67 3.41 0.95
N GLY A 25 17.44 2.49 1.50
CA GLY A 25 16.93 1.23 2.07
C GLY A 25 16.40 0.25 1.02
N LEU A 26 16.89 0.35 -0.21
CA LEU A 26 16.55 -0.57 -1.30
C LEU A 26 16.95 -2.01 -0.92
N LEU A 27 15.96 -2.91 -0.90
CA LEU A 27 16.18 -4.34 -0.70
C LEU A 27 16.25 -5.04 -2.06
N ARG A 28 17.38 -5.72 -2.34
CA ARG A 28 17.53 -6.56 -3.53
C ARG A 28 17.50 -8.02 -3.13
N LEU A 29 16.53 -8.75 -3.66
CA LEU A 29 16.38 -10.19 -3.44
C LEU A 29 16.74 -10.93 -4.71
N ARG A 30 17.69 -11.85 -4.61
CA ARG A 30 18.07 -12.74 -5.70
C ARG A 30 18.10 -14.18 -5.18
N TRP A 31 17.22 -14.98 -5.72
CA TRP A 31 17.13 -16.41 -5.36
C TRP A 31 17.59 -17.24 -6.53
N GLN A 32 18.68 -17.99 -6.33
CA GLN A 32 19.28 -18.85 -7.34
C GLN A 32 19.38 -20.27 -6.78
N ILE A 33 19.03 -21.26 -7.60
CA ILE A 33 19.30 -22.68 -7.36
C ILE A 33 20.16 -23.17 -8.51
N GLY A 34 21.45 -23.41 -8.24
CA GLY A 34 22.44 -23.72 -9.28
C GLY A 34 22.56 -22.58 -10.30
N ASN A 35 22.41 -22.91 -11.59
CA ASN A 35 22.45 -21.90 -12.67
C ASN A 35 21.08 -21.26 -12.98
N PHE A 36 20.02 -21.65 -12.26
CA PHE A 36 18.68 -21.11 -12.47
C PHE A 36 18.39 -19.98 -11.48
N THR A 37 18.10 -18.79 -12.01
CA THR A 37 17.56 -17.67 -11.20
C THR A 37 16.06 -17.86 -11.09
N LEU A 38 15.59 -18.25 -9.90
CA LEU A 38 14.16 -18.43 -9.62
C LEU A 38 13.45 -17.09 -9.44
N PHE A 39 14.12 -16.13 -8.80
CA PHE A 39 13.59 -14.83 -8.50
C PHE A 39 14.72 -13.80 -8.45
N SER A 40 14.50 -12.66 -9.08
CA SER A 40 15.38 -11.50 -8.97
C SER A 40 14.50 -10.25 -8.98
N GLY A 41 14.44 -9.57 -7.87
CA GLY A 41 13.63 -8.38 -7.72
C GLY A 41 14.26 -7.37 -6.76
N PHE A 42 13.78 -6.15 -6.80
CA PHE A 42 14.15 -5.13 -5.83
C PHE A 42 12.90 -4.49 -5.26
N TYR A 43 13.00 -4.06 -4.00
CA TYR A 43 11.90 -3.46 -3.25
C TYR A 43 12.38 -2.16 -2.62
N THR A 44 11.78 -1.05 -3.01
CA THR A 44 11.95 0.25 -2.37
C THR A 44 11.31 0.22 -0.98
N ARG A 45 11.54 1.20 -0.12
CA ARG A 45 10.88 1.31 1.17
C ARG A 45 9.35 1.38 1.07
N ILE A 46 8.84 1.97 -0.02
CA ILE A 46 7.39 2.00 -0.29
C ILE A 46 6.89 0.60 -0.64
N ASP A 47 7.60 -0.14 -1.50
CA ASP A 47 7.26 -1.53 -1.83
C ASP A 47 7.28 -2.42 -0.57
N GLN A 48 8.32 -2.25 0.28
CA GLN A 48 8.42 -2.96 1.57
C GLN A 48 7.23 -2.65 2.48
N THR A 49 6.72 -1.42 2.45
CA THR A 49 5.51 -1.03 3.20
C THR A 49 4.28 -1.75 2.67
N PHE A 50 4.13 -1.84 1.35
CA PHE A 50 3.02 -2.61 0.76
C PHE A 50 3.12 -4.11 1.07
N LEU A 51 4.32 -4.70 1.03
CA LEU A 51 4.54 -6.09 1.45
C LEU A 51 4.19 -6.29 2.92
N LEU A 52 4.66 -5.42 3.81
CA LEU A 52 4.37 -5.47 5.24
C LEU A 52 2.84 -5.49 5.48
N TRP A 53 2.13 -4.52 4.90
CA TRP A 53 0.69 -4.43 5.05
C TRP A 53 -0.05 -5.56 4.34
N GLY A 54 0.43 -6.04 3.21
CA GLY A 54 -0.10 -7.22 2.52
C GLY A 54 -0.06 -8.47 3.42
N LEU A 55 1.08 -8.71 4.08
CA LEU A 55 1.24 -9.83 5.00
C LEU A 55 0.41 -9.67 6.27
N VAL A 56 0.39 -8.47 6.87
CA VAL A 56 -0.42 -8.19 8.06
C VAL A 56 -1.91 -8.41 7.74
N THR A 57 -2.40 -7.85 6.65
CA THR A 57 -3.79 -7.99 6.23
C THR A 57 -4.15 -9.44 5.93
N ALA A 58 -3.31 -10.14 5.16
CA ALA A 58 -3.51 -11.57 4.89
C ALA A 58 -3.57 -12.38 6.19
N GLY A 59 -2.67 -12.14 7.14
CA GLY A 59 -2.65 -12.82 8.43
C GLY A 59 -3.91 -12.56 9.26
N ILE A 60 -4.35 -11.31 9.33
CA ILE A 60 -5.57 -10.91 10.07
C ILE A 60 -6.81 -11.62 9.49
N PHE A 61 -7.06 -11.46 8.20
CA PHE A 61 -8.27 -11.99 7.58
C PHE A 61 -8.25 -13.51 7.41
N PHE A 62 -7.07 -14.12 7.23
CA PHE A 62 -6.92 -15.58 7.22
C PHE A 62 -7.22 -16.17 8.60
N THR A 63 -6.70 -15.58 9.68
CA THR A 63 -7.01 -16.02 11.04
C THR A 63 -8.48 -15.84 11.37
N ALA A 64 -9.10 -14.72 10.97
CA ALA A 64 -10.53 -14.49 11.15
C ALA A 64 -11.41 -15.53 10.45
N GLN A 65 -11.01 -16.00 9.27
CA GLN A 65 -11.80 -16.94 8.49
C GLN A 65 -11.66 -18.38 8.96
N PHE A 66 -10.45 -18.81 9.30
CA PHE A 66 -10.15 -20.24 9.44
C PHE A 66 -9.84 -20.70 10.87
N PHE A 67 -9.52 -19.78 11.77
CA PHE A 67 -9.12 -20.17 13.12
C PHE A 67 -10.24 -19.95 14.14
N PRO A 68 -10.66 -21.00 14.86
CA PRO A 68 -11.72 -20.91 15.88
C PRO A 68 -11.18 -20.34 17.20
N ILE A 69 -10.61 -19.14 17.16
CA ILE A 69 -10.10 -18.43 18.33
C ILE A 69 -11.10 -17.38 18.81
N SER A 70 -11.08 -17.07 20.11
CA SER A 70 -12.02 -16.12 20.68
C SER A 70 -11.86 -14.71 20.09
N TRP A 71 -12.94 -13.98 20.00
CA TRP A 71 -12.94 -12.58 19.53
C TRP A 71 -11.98 -11.70 20.32
N THR A 72 -11.89 -11.90 21.64
CA THR A 72 -10.94 -11.17 22.49
C THR A 72 -9.49 -11.42 22.07
N PHE A 73 -9.13 -12.67 21.80
CA PHE A 73 -7.77 -13.01 21.36
C PHE A 73 -7.50 -12.44 19.97
N GLN A 74 -8.49 -12.53 19.07
CA GLN A 74 -8.39 -11.93 17.72
C GLN A 74 -8.19 -10.41 17.81
N ALA A 75 -8.95 -9.71 18.65
CA ALA A 75 -8.80 -8.26 18.86
C ALA A 75 -7.37 -7.91 19.28
N ILE A 76 -6.82 -8.60 20.28
CA ILE A 76 -5.45 -8.35 20.75
C ILE A 76 -4.43 -8.61 19.64
N LEU A 77 -4.57 -9.72 18.90
CA LEU A 77 -3.68 -10.08 17.79
C LEU A 77 -3.74 -9.03 16.68
N TRP A 78 -4.95 -8.68 16.23
CA TRP A 78 -5.15 -7.73 15.14
C TRP A 78 -4.67 -6.34 15.50
N SER A 79 -4.98 -5.87 16.72
CA SER A 79 -4.52 -4.56 17.21
C SER A 79 -2.99 -4.52 17.30
N THR A 80 -2.35 -5.57 17.82
CA THR A 80 -0.91 -5.67 17.85
C THR A 80 -0.28 -5.62 16.47
N LEU A 81 -0.78 -6.43 15.53
CA LEU A 81 -0.29 -6.46 14.15
C LEU A 81 -0.49 -5.12 13.44
N THR A 82 -1.64 -4.48 13.61
CA THR A 82 -1.95 -3.19 13.01
C THR A 82 -1.06 -2.07 13.58
N LEU A 83 -0.80 -2.06 14.89
CA LEU A 83 0.11 -1.08 15.50
C LEU A 83 1.55 -1.27 15.02
N ILE A 84 2.03 -2.52 14.94
CA ILE A 84 3.36 -2.84 14.39
C ILE A 84 3.42 -2.42 12.92
N GLY A 85 2.40 -2.74 12.12
CA GLY A 85 2.29 -2.33 10.72
C GLY A 85 2.31 -0.81 10.55
N THR A 86 1.57 -0.08 11.40
CA THR A 86 1.51 1.40 11.36
C THR A 86 2.87 2.01 11.73
N ALA A 87 3.52 1.51 12.77
CA ALA A 87 4.86 1.95 13.15
C ALA A 87 5.89 1.63 12.06
N GLY A 88 5.86 0.41 11.50
CA GLY A 88 6.72 0.00 10.39
C GLY A 88 6.53 0.87 9.14
N MET A 89 5.29 1.14 8.76
CA MET A 89 4.95 2.07 7.68
C MET A 89 5.57 3.45 7.93
N ALA A 90 5.41 4.00 9.13
CA ALA A 90 5.95 5.32 9.46
C ALA A 90 7.48 5.34 9.32
N VAL A 91 8.17 4.34 9.86
CA VAL A 91 9.64 4.24 9.78
C VAL A 91 10.13 4.09 8.35
N LEU A 92 9.48 3.24 7.56
CA LEU A 92 9.88 2.98 6.18
C LEU A 92 9.62 4.17 5.25
N THR A 93 8.49 4.88 5.43
CA THR A 93 8.05 5.88 4.44
C THR A 93 8.39 7.32 4.79
N LEU A 94 8.78 7.63 6.05
CA LEU A 94 8.91 9.01 6.54
C LEU A 94 9.86 9.88 5.69
N PHE A 95 11.00 9.34 5.27
CA PHE A 95 11.93 10.07 4.41
C PHE A 95 11.29 10.35 3.04
N TRP A 96 10.77 9.32 2.40
CA TRP A 96 10.18 9.40 1.07
C TRP A 96 9.01 10.42 1.02
N VAL A 97 8.06 10.35 1.98
CA VAL A 97 6.91 11.25 2.00
C VAL A 97 7.30 12.71 2.28
N ARG A 98 8.42 12.93 2.98
CA ARG A 98 8.97 14.28 3.20
C ARG A 98 9.60 14.83 1.93
N VAL A 99 10.38 14.03 1.21
CA VAL A 99 10.97 14.41 -0.08
C VAL A 99 9.88 14.73 -1.09
N GLU A 100 8.85 13.90 -1.19
CA GLU A 100 7.71 14.09 -2.10
C GLU A 100 6.67 15.10 -1.58
N ARG A 101 6.86 15.71 -0.40
CA ARG A 101 5.93 16.68 0.21
C ARG A 101 4.50 16.16 0.35
N VAL A 102 4.37 14.89 0.71
CA VAL A 102 3.07 14.20 0.91
C VAL A 102 2.94 13.58 2.30
N SER A 103 3.62 14.15 3.30
CA SER A 103 3.58 13.64 4.68
C SER A 103 2.16 13.54 5.25
N TRP A 104 1.23 14.36 4.77
CA TRP A 104 -0.17 14.29 5.16
C TRP A 104 -0.83 12.95 4.82
N ILE A 105 -0.38 12.25 3.76
CA ILE A 105 -0.87 10.92 3.40
C ILE A 105 -0.51 9.90 4.50
N LEU A 106 0.72 9.98 5.02
CA LEU A 106 1.16 9.13 6.13
C LEU A 106 0.29 9.35 7.37
N TYR A 107 0.02 10.60 7.72
CA TYR A 107 -0.87 10.92 8.84
C TYR A 107 -2.31 10.46 8.59
N CYS A 108 -2.80 10.63 7.37
CA CYS A 108 -4.12 10.12 6.98
C CYS A 108 -4.22 8.61 7.22
N TRP A 109 -3.26 7.83 6.72
CA TRP A 109 -3.24 6.38 6.96
C TRP A 109 -3.14 6.02 8.44
N ALA A 110 -2.28 6.70 9.21
CA ALA A 110 -2.16 6.45 10.64
C ALA A 110 -3.49 6.69 11.38
N ILE A 111 -4.19 7.79 11.06
CA ILE A 111 -5.49 8.12 11.65
C ILE A 111 -6.54 7.06 11.25
N LEU A 112 -6.59 6.65 9.97
CA LEU A 112 -7.53 5.63 9.51
C LEU A 112 -7.28 4.28 10.20
N MET A 113 -6.02 3.86 10.37
CA MET A 113 -5.68 2.62 11.07
C MET A 113 -6.07 2.67 12.54
N ILE A 114 -5.77 3.77 13.24
CA ILE A 114 -6.16 3.94 14.64
C ILE A 114 -7.70 3.98 14.77
N THR A 115 -8.40 4.67 13.89
CA THR A 115 -9.87 4.70 13.87
C THR A 115 -10.45 3.31 13.68
N GLY A 116 -9.92 2.55 12.71
CA GLY A 116 -10.33 1.16 12.48
C GLY A 116 -10.11 0.27 13.70
N LEU A 117 -8.95 0.40 14.38
CA LEU A 117 -8.66 -0.32 15.61
C LEU A 117 -9.65 0.01 16.72
N VAL A 118 -9.84 1.30 17.01
CA VAL A 118 -10.75 1.74 18.08
C VAL A 118 -12.16 1.22 17.83
N LEU A 119 -12.67 1.34 16.61
CA LEU A 119 -14.00 0.85 16.25
C LEU A 119 -14.11 -0.68 16.35
N THR A 120 -13.07 -1.41 15.91
CA THR A 120 -13.00 -2.86 16.00
C THR A 120 -12.99 -3.32 17.48
N ASP A 121 -12.08 -2.75 18.28
CA ASP A 121 -11.94 -3.12 19.68
C ASP A 121 -13.18 -2.74 20.49
N CYS A 122 -13.76 -1.54 20.28
CA CYS A 122 -15.01 -1.16 20.90
C CYS A 122 -16.17 -2.09 20.49
N SER A 123 -16.21 -2.54 19.23
CA SER A 123 -17.27 -3.46 18.78
C SER A 123 -17.17 -4.83 19.46
N ILE A 124 -15.95 -5.29 19.73
CA ILE A 124 -15.72 -6.59 20.36
C ILE A 124 -15.88 -6.50 21.88
N PHE A 125 -15.23 -5.53 22.54
CA PHE A 125 -15.22 -5.44 23.99
C PHE A 125 -16.46 -4.78 24.60
N ALA A 126 -17.08 -3.82 23.91
CA ALA A 126 -18.32 -3.18 24.34
C ALA A 126 -19.58 -3.82 23.73
N GLY A 127 -19.42 -4.85 22.87
CA GLY A 127 -20.54 -5.58 22.29
C GLY A 127 -21.36 -4.76 21.27
N TRP A 128 -20.73 -3.87 20.51
CA TRP A 128 -21.40 -3.09 19.46
C TRP A 128 -21.71 -3.95 18.23
N GLY A 129 -22.74 -4.78 18.33
CA GLY A 129 -23.10 -5.75 17.31
C GLY A 129 -23.25 -5.17 15.90
N GLY A 130 -23.76 -3.93 15.78
CA GLY A 130 -23.89 -3.26 14.49
C GLY A 130 -22.56 -3.06 13.77
N VAL A 131 -21.48 -2.72 14.47
CA VAL A 131 -20.13 -2.58 13.90
C VAL A 131 -19.50 -3.95 13.72
N LEU A 132 -19.67 -4.87 14.68
CA LEU A 132 -19.08 -6.20 14.63
C LEU A 132 -19.55 -7.01 13.40
N LEU A 133 -20.82 -6.87 13.02
CA LEU A 133 -21.38 -7.52 11.83
C LEU A 133 -20.86 -6.93 10.51
N HIS A 134 -20.31 -5.71 10.55
CA HIS A 134 -19.83 -4.96 9.39
C HIS A 134 -18.32 -4.65 9.44
N LEU A 135 -17.53 -5.49 10.14
CA LEU A 135 -16.08 -5.27 10.23
C LEU A 135 -15.38 -5.30 8.88
N CYS A 136 -15.78 -6.19 7.98
CA CYS A 136 -15.24 -6.25 6.63
C CYS A 136 -15.56 -4.97 5.85
N ASP A 137 -16.80 -4.49 5.93
CA ASP A 137 -17.25 -3.24 5.29
C ASP A 137 -16.46 -2.05 5.82
N LEU A 138 -16.27 -1.99 7.15
CA LEU A 138 -15.49 -0.96 7.83
C LEU A 138 -14.06 -0.88 7.29
N TRP A 139 -13.35 -2.01 7.25
CA TRP A 139 -11.95 -2.03 6.83
C TRP A 139 -11.79 -1.76 5.33
N LEU A 140 -12.70 -2.25 4.48
CA LEU A 140 -12.74 -1.89 3.06
C LEU A 140 -13.01 -0.40 2.88
N GLY A 141 -13.96 0.17 3.63
CA GLY A 141 -14.30 1.59 3.56
C GLY A 141 -13.15 2.49 3.99
N LEU A 142 -12.51 2.22 5.13
CA LEU A 142 -11.35 2.97 5.59
C LEU A 142 -10.18 2.87 4.60
N SER A 143 -9.93 1.68 4.05
CA SER A 143 -8.88 1.48 3.03
C SER A 143 -9.21 2.24 1.75
N ALA A 144 -10.46 2.25 1.29
CA ALA A 144 -10.88 3.03 0.13
C ALA A 144 -10.58 4.51 0.32
N ILE A 145 -10.90 5.08 1.49
CA ILE A 145 -10.59 6.48 1.81
C ILE A 145 -9.08 6.73 1.74
N GLY A 146 -8.27 5.86 2.37
CA GLY A 146 -6.82 5.96 2.35
C GLY A 146 -6.25 5.93 0.93
N TYR A 147 -6.75 5.03 0.08
CA TYR A 147 -6.34 4.95 -1.32
C TYR A 147 -6.78 6.16 -2.14
N PHE A 148 -7.97 6.72 -1.92
CA PHE A 148 -8.38 7.97 -2.58
C PHE A 148 -7.48 9.13 -2.16
N CYS A 149 -7.18 9.28 -0.87
CA CYS A 149 -6.23 10.29 -0.39
C CYS A 149 -4.86 10.13 -1.04
N THR A 150 -4.35 8.90 -1.13
CA THR A 150 -3.07 8.59 -1.77
C THR A 150 -3.11 8.91 -3.26
N GLY A 151 -4.15 8.49 -3.97
CA GLY A 151 -4.33 8.75 -5.39
C GLY A 151 -4.40 10.23 -5.74
N LEU A 152 -5.10 11.02 -4.94
CA LEU A 152 -5.18 12.46 -5.12
C LEU A 152 -3.83 13.15 -4.78
N GLY A 153 -3.17 12.75 -3.71
CA GLY A 153 -1.90 13.35 -3.28
C GLY A 153 -0.74 13.05 -4.22
N LEU A 154 -0.64 11.84 -4.71
CA LEU A 154 0.38 11.41 -5.67
C LEU A 154 -0.02 11.67 -7.13
N ARG A 155 -1.27 12.07 -7.39
CA ARG A 155 -1.87 12.17 -8.72
C ARG A 155 -1.73 10.87 -9.49
N SER A 156 -2.07 9.78 -8.84
CA SER A 156 -1.92 8.42 -9.35
C SER A 156 -3.30 7.80 -9.60
N ARG A 157 -3.49 7.29 -10.80
CA ARG A 157 -4.76 6.67 -11.22
C ARG A 157 -4.97 5.30 -10.59
N ILE A 158 -3.87 4.54 -10.39
CA ILE A 158 -3.99 3.19 -9.82
C ILE A 158 -4.54 3.22 -8.40
N PHE A 159 -4.11 4.18 -7.56
CA PHE A 159 -4.62 4.27 -6.20
C PHE A 159 -6.11 4.63 -6.17
N LEU A 160 -6.59 5.46 -7.12
CA LEU A 160 -8.02 5.72 -7.26
C LEU A 160 -8.80 4.46 -7.69
N LEU A 161 -8.26 3.69 -8.64
CA LEU A 161 -8.86 2.43 -9.08
C LEU A 161 -8.90 1.42 -7.94
N ILE A 162 -7.83 1.30 -7.15
CA ILE A 162 -7.81 0.43 -5.96
C ILE A 162 -8.82 0.91 -4.92
N GLY A 163 -8.92 2.21 -4.68
CA GLY A 163 -9.96 2.77 -3.80
C GLY A 163 -11.37 2.41 -4.27
N LEU A 164 -11.64 2.52 -5.57
CA LEU A 164 -12.91 2.08 -6.17
C LEU A 164 -13.13 0.56 -6.01
N THR A 165 -12.09 -0.25 -6.22
CA THR A 165 -12.17 -1.70 -6.01
C THR A 165 -12.60 -2.03 -4.58
N HIS A 166 -12.00 -1.39 -3.58
CA HIS A 166 -12.38 -1.58 -2.18
C HIS A 166 -13.84 -1.14 -1.93
N LEU A 167 -14.23 0.03 -2.44
CA LEU A 167 -15.58 0.55 -2.24
C LEU A 167 -16.65 -0.35 -2.89
N PHE A 168 -16.43 -0.77 -4.14
CA PHE A 168 -17.36 -1.65 -4.85
C PHE A 168 -17.37 -3.09 -4.31
N SER A 169 -16.35 -3.48 -3.57
CA SER A 169 -16.31 -4.79 -2.91
C SER A 169 -17.26 -4.87 -1.71
N ILE A 170 -17.60 -3.75 -1.07
CA ILE A 170 -18.52 -3.75 0.07
C ILE A 170 -19.87 -4.41 -0.27
N PRO A 171 -20.63 -3.96 -1.29
CA PRO A 171 -21.89 -4.62 -1.61
C PRO A 171 -21.72 -6.08 -2.10
N LEU A 172 -20.54 -6.45 -2.63
CA LEU A 172 -20.29 -7.83 -3.05
C LEU A 172 -20.18 -8.80 -1.87
N LEU A 173 -19.81 -8.34 -0.67
CA LEU A 173 -19.71 -9.19 0.52
C LEU A 173 -21.04 -9.84 0.90
N THR A 174 -22.17 -9.23 0.58
CA THR A 174 -23.48 -9.81 0.83
C THR A 174 -23.72 -11.13 0.09
N PHE A 175 -23.10 -11.28 -1.10
CA PHE A 175 -23.21 -12.50 -1.91
C PHE A 175 -22.27 -13.62 -1.46
N VAL A 176 -21.25 -13.28 -0.66
CA VAL A 176 -20.24 -14.22 -0.17
C VAL A 176 -20.18 -14.24 1.37
N ALA A 177 -21.31 -14.03 2.03
CA ALA A 177 -21.37 -13.87 3.48
C ALA A 177 -20.57 -14.91 4.31
N PRO A 178 -20.56 -16.24 3.99
CA PRO A 178 -19.75 -17.22 4.72
C PRO A 178 -18.22 -17.04 4.52
N TRP A 179 -17.80 -16.34 3.45
CA TRP A 179 -16.41 -16.15 3.06
C TRP A 179 -16.00 -14.67 3.09
N GLN A 180 -16.75 -13.81 3.80
CA GLN A 180 -16.53 -12.38 3.79
C GLN A 180 -15.13 -11.98 4.27
N TYR A 181 -14.59 -12.64 5.30
CA TYR A 181 -13.22 -12.36 5.79
C TYR A 181 -12.17 -12.76 4.75
N LEU A 182 -12.28 -13.94 4.17
CA LEU A 182 -11.34 -14.39 3.12
C LEU A 182 -11.39 -13.45 1.91
N THR A 183 -12.59 -13.10 1.43
CA THR A 183 -12.78 -12.21 0.29
C THR A 183 -12.17 -10.84 0.57
N THR A 184 -12.43 -10.27 1.74
CA THR A 184 -11.83 -8.99 2.17
C THR A 184 -10.29 -9.09 2.21
N GLY A 185 -9.77 -10.15 2.80
CA GLY A 185 -8.32 -10.40 2.84
C GLY A 185 -7.68 -10.52 1.47
N ILE A 186 -8.31 -11.24 0.53
CA ILE A 186 -7.83 -11.37 -0.85
C ILE A 186 -7.81 -10.01 -1.54
N ILE A 187 -8.86 -9.21 -1.43
CA ILE A 187 -8.94 -7.89 -2.05
C ILE A 187 -7.86 -6.97 -1.47
N MET A 188 -7.82 -6.82 -0.14
CA MET A 188 -6.90 -5.91 0.50
C MET A 188 -5.44 -6.33 0.32
N ALA A 189 -5.10 -7.57 0.67
CA ALA A 189 -3.73 -8.08 0.54
C ALA A 189 -3.31 -8.19 -0.94
N GLY A 190 -4.21 -8.65 -1.82
CA GLY A 190 -3.94 -8.76 -3.25
C GLY A 190 -3.60 -7.43 -3.90
N CYS A 191 -4.34 -6.36 -3.60
CA CYS A 191 -4.02 -5.01 -4.07
C CYS A 191 -2.66 -4.51 -3.55
N LEU A 192 -2.34 -4.75 -2.28
CA LEU A 192 -1.06 -4.37 -1.69
C LEU A 192 0.12 -5.12 -2.31
N LEU A 193 -0.01 -6.43 -2.49
CA LEU A 193 1.00 -7.26 -3.16
C LEU A 193 1.18 -6.84 -4.62
N LEU A 194 0.09 -6.54 -5.34
CA LEU A 194 0.18 -6.01 -6.70
C LEU A 194 0.98 -4.70 -6.76
N LEU A 195 0.72 -3.78 -5.82
CA LEU A 195 1.44 -2.50 -5.73
C LEU A 195 2.90 -2.69 -5.35
N SER A 196 3.25 -3.74 -4.59
CA SER A 196 4.62 -4.03 -4.22
C SER A 196 5.43 -4.64 -5.36
N GLU A 197 4.80 -5.34 -6.30
CA GLU A 197 5.46 -6.02 -7.41
C GLU A 197 5.55 -5.17 -8.68
N LEU A 198 4.65 -4.22 -8.86
CA LEU A 198 4.59 -3.39 -10.05
C LEU A 198 4.93 -1.93 -9.73
N GLN A 199 5.42 -1.23 -10.74
CA GLN A 199 5.59 0.22 -10.68
C GLN A 199 4.31 0.90 -11.13
N TRP A 200 3.83 1.83 -10.34
CA TRP A 200 2.60 2.58 -10.53
C TRP A 200 2.85 4.01 -11.02
N ASP A 201 1.83 4.61 -11.62
CA ASP A 201 1.88 5.98 -12.10
C ASP A 201 1.89 6.98 -10.94
N MET A 202 2.64 8.06 -11.10
CA MET A 202 2.61 9.20 -10.18
C MET A 202 2.98 10.49 -10.93
N ARG A 203 2.72 11.61 -10.26
CA ARG A 203 3.20 12.90 -10.75
C ARG A 203 4.71 12.93 -10.91
N SER A 204 5.20 13.85 -11.75
CA SER A 204 6.64 14.09 -11.87
C SER A 204 7.26 14.46 -10.51
N PRO A 205 8.52 14.00 -10.25
CA PRO A 205 9.24 14.33 -9.01
C PRO A 205 9.29 15.83 -8.76
N ILE A 206 9.19 16.21 -7.49
CA ILE A 206 9.24 17.62 -7.06
C ILE A 206 10.66 17.93 -6.59
N ASP A 207 11.20 19.05 -7.06
CA ASP A 207 12.45 19.59 -6.50
C ASP A 207 12.20 19.96 -5.03
N ASN A 208 12.94 19.33 -4.11
CA ASN A 208 12.84 19.56 -2.68
C ASN A 208 14.18 20.10 -2.13
N THR A 209 14.08 21.04 -1.18
CA THR A 209 15.24 21.60 -0.47
C THR A 209 15.97 20.63 0.42
N MET A 210 15.34 19.48 0.76
CA MET A 210 15.99 18.39 1.52
C MET A 210 17.06 17.64 0.72
N LEU A 211 17.02 17.72 -0.62
CA LEU A 211 18.00 17.08 -1.50
C LEU A 211 19.11 18.07 -1.83
N SER A 212 20.36 17.60 -1.86
CA SER A 212 21.49 18.37 -2.37
C SER A 212 21.35 18.63 -3.88
N GLU A 213 22.07 19.60 -4.42
CA GLU A 213 22.03 19.88 -5.87
C GLU A 213 22.51 18.68 -6.70
N GLU A 214 23.49 17.92 -6.19
CA GLU A 214 23.94 16.69 -6.83
C GLU A 214 22.84 15.63 -6.89
N GLN A 215 22.09 15.45 -5.79
CA GLN A 215 20.96 14.53 -5.71
C GLN A 215 19.82 14.93 -6.65
N LYS A 216 19.53 16.23 -6.76
CA LYS A 216 18.55 16.75 -7.70
C LYS A 216 18.97 16.51 -9.15
N GLN A 217 20.25 16.74 -9.45
CA GLN A 217 20.79 16.47 -10.78
C GLN A 217 20.72 14.98 -11.11
N PHE A 218 21.06 14.10 -10.17
CA PHE A 218 20.91 12.66 -10.33
C PHE A 218 19.45 12.29 -10.67
N ASN A 219 18.48 12.79 -9.91
CA ASN A 219 17.07 12.51 -10.17
C ASN A 219 16.62 12.98 -11.56
N ARG A 220 17.09 14.15 -12.04
CA ARG A 220 16.82 14.64 -13.40
C ARG A 220 17.37 13.70 -14.48
N ILE A 221 18.59 13.20 -14.30
CA ILE A 221 19.20 12.23 -15.22
C ILE A 221 18.38 10.94 -15.25
N GLN A 222 18.01 10.39 -14.08
CA GLN A 222 17.21 9.18 -14.01
C GLN A 222 15.84 9.36 -14.71
N GLN A 223 15.22 10.52 -14.55
CA GLN A 223 13.95 10.83 -15.23
C GLN A 223 14.11 10.88 -16.75
N GLN A 224 15.18 11.49 -17.26
CA GLN A 224 15.47 11.52 -18.70
C GLN A 224 15.68 10.11 -19.26
N MET A 225 16.44 9.27 -18.55
CA MET A 225 16.66 7.89 -18.95
C MET A 225 15.36 7.08 -18.99
N ARG A 226 14.45 7.24 -18.00
CA ARG A 226 13.11 6.61 -18.01
C ARG A 226 12.30 7.02 -19.24
N GLN A 227 12.33 8.30 -19.61
CA GLN A 227 11.61 8.81 -20.80
C GLN A 227 12.16 8.23 -22.09
N LEU A 228 13.49 8.13 -22.23
CA LEU A 228 14.15 7.53 -23.39
C LEU A 228 13.80 6.04 -23.52
N THR A 229 13.86 5.30 -22.41
CA THR A 229 13.50 3.87 -22.42
C THR A 229 12.03 3.66 -22.80
N ALA A 230 11.11 4.53 -22.35
CA ALA A 230 9.71 4.46 -22.69
C ALA A 230 9.41 4.80 -24.15
N THR A 231 10.27 5.59 -24.83
CA THR A 231 10.14 5.90 -26.27
C THR A 231 10.73 4.82 -27.17
N LEU A 232 11.79 4.13 -26.71
CA LEU A 232 12.44 3.06 -27.47
C LEU A 232 11.71 1.70 -27.37
N GLY A 233 10.86 1.53 -26.37
CA GLY A 233 10.07 0.30 -26.15
C GLY A 233 8.68 0.31 -26.80
N LYS A 234 8.36 1.36 -27.56
CA LYS A 234 7.16 1.46 -28.42
C LYS A 234 7.50 1.14 -29.86
#